data_b4d8813a0db125ca2f50d8eff9981918
#
_entry.id   b4d8813a0db125ca2f50d8eff9981918
#
_cell.length_a   1.000
_cell.length_b   1.000
_cell.length_c   1.000
_cell.angle_alpha   90.00
_cell.angle_beta   90.00
_cell.angle_gamma   90.00
#
_symmetry.space_group_name_H-M   'P 1'
#
loop_
_entity.id
_entity.type
_entity.pdbx_description
1 polymer ?
#
loop_
_entity_poly.entity_id
_entity_poly.type
_entity_poly.pdbx_seq_one_letter_code
_entity_poly.pdbx_strand_id
1 'polypeptide(L)'
;MTDIELSQTGIKQAECAAKRFENIEIDKIYCSPLKRAMATAKPIAEAKKLDIIPEENFREIHFGEWEGMTVPELKAKYDDTYMNFIKNPHLYDFPGEGNISNVINRLKPSLDRIIENESGNILIVSHGGIIRLMIMYIMGLDNSWFTKMWINNTAISIIEIKDDRRLMLTVNDSAHLSDIGQNESNFLKP
;
A
#
# COMPACT_ATOMS: atom_id res chain seq x y z
N MET A 1 -10.10 11.27 -5.11
CA MET A 1 -9.52 9.90 -5.18
C MET A 1 -10.56 8.96 -5.78
N THR A 2 -10.18 8.25 -6.83
CA THR A 2 -11.09 7.36 -7.56
C THR A 2 -11.26 6.03 -6.81
N ASP A 3 -12.50 5.68 -6.45
CA ASP A 3 -12.84 4.43 -5.75
C ASP A 3 -13.40 3.40 -6.73
N ILE A 4 -12.50 2.72 -7.44
CA ILE A 4 -12.82 1.68 -8.42
C ILE A 4 -12.80 0.28 -7.81
N GLU A 5 -13.53 -0.64 -8.41
CA GLU A 5 -13.55 -2.04 -8.06
C GLU A 5 -12.33 -2.79 -8.61
N LEU A 6 -12.09 -4.00 -8.10
CA LEU A 6 -11.07 -4.89 -8.64
C LEU A 6 -11.43 -5.34 -10.06
N SER A 7 -10.41 -5.46 -10.91
CA SER A 7 -10.54 -6.19 -12.18
C SER A 7 -10.68 -7.69 -11.93
N GLN A 8 -11.06 -8.47 -12.96
CA GLN A 8 -11.09 -9.93 -12.88
C GLN A 8 -9.75 -10.54 -12.49
N THR A 9 -8.65 -9.96 -12.98
CA THR A 9 -7.29 -10.36 -12.57
C THR A 9 -7.05 -10.03 -11.09
N GLY A 10 -7.47 -8.85 -10.62
CA GLY A 10 -7.34 -8.45 -9.22
C GLY A 10 -8.11 -9.37 -8.27
N ILE A 11 -9.30 -9.85 -8.67
CA ILE A 11 -10.07 -10.84 -7.90
C ILE A 11 -9.26 -12.14 -7.74
N LYS A 12 -8.70 -12.67 -8.83
CA LYS A 12 -7.86 -13.88 -8.77
C LYS A 12 -6.61 -13.68 -7.91
N GLN A 13 -5.98 -12.50 -7.98
CA GLN A 13 -4.83 -12.15 -7.13
C GLN A 13 -5.22 -12.14 -5.64
N ALA A 14 -6.39 -11.60 -5.30
CA ALA A 14 -6.91 -11.62 -3.93
C ALA A 14 -7.18 -13.06 -3.42
N GLU A 15 -7.72 -13.94 -4.26
CA GLU A 15 -7.91 -15.36 -3.95
C GLU A 15 -6.57 -16.08 -3.72
N CYS A 16 -5.55 -15.79 -4.53
CA CYS A 16 -4.20 -16.35 -4.33
C CYS A 16 -3.57 -15.84 -3.03
N ALA A 17 -3.77 -14.55 -2.69
CA ALA A 17 -3.32 -14.02 -1.40
C ALA A 17 -4.02 -14.72 -0.23
N ALA A 18 -5.34 -14.97 -0.31
CA ALA A 18 -6.06 -15.70 0.72
C ALA A 18 -5.49 -17.12 0.94
N LYS A 19 -5.18 -17.84 -0.13
CA LYS A 19 -4.50 -19.16 -0.04
C LYS A 19 -3.12 -19.05 0.60
N ARG A 20 -2.35 -18.00 0.27
CA ARG A 20 -1.02 -17.77 0.86
C ARG A 20 -1.08 -17.58 2.37
N PHE A 21 -2.16 -16.96 2.86
CA PHE A 21 -2.40 -16.77 4.30
C PHE A 21 -3.04 -17.98 5.00
N GLU A 22 -3.44 -19.05 4.30
CA GLU A 22 -4.20 -20.16 4.87
C GLU A 22 -3.56 -20.74 6.14
N ASN A 23 -2.23 -20.96 6.13
CA ASN A 23 -1.47 -21.52 7.25
C ASN A 23 -0.71 -20.46 8.08
N ILE A 24 -0.98 -19.18 7.87
CA ILE A 24 -0.37 -18.09 8.63
C ILE A 24 -1.41 -17.58 9.64
N GLU A 25 -1.07 -17.57 10.92
CA GLU A 25 -1.94 -17.00 11.95
C GLU A 25 -2.09 -15.50 11.74
N ILE A 26 -3.31 -15.00 11.81
CA ILE A 26 -3.67 -13.57 11.74
C ILE A 26 -4.64 -13.31 12.88
N ASP A 27 -4.38 -12.30 13.68
CA ASP A 27 -5.19 -11.93 14.85
C ASP A 27 -6.18 -10.80 14.51
N LYS A 28 -5.78 -9.85 13.66
CA LYS A 28 -6.63 -8.73 13.24
C LYS A 28 -6.33 -8.32 11.79
N ILE A 29 -7.34 -7.76 11.13
CA ILE A 29 -7.24 -7.25 9.76
C ILE A 29 -7.69 -5.79 9.74
N TYR A 30 -6.74 -4.87 9.51
CA TYR A 30 -7.02 -3.48 9.18
C TYR A 30 -6.99 -3.28 7.67
N CYS A 31 -7.88 -2.46 7.15
CA CYS A 31 -8.00 -2.28 5.71
C CYS A 31 -8.32 -0.84 5.32
N SER A 32 -7.72 -0.37 4.24
CA SER A 32 -8.22 0.83 3.55
C SER A 32 -9.71 0.67 3.22
N PRO A 33 -10.57 1.67 3.43
CA PRO A 33 -12.00 1.58 3.14
C PRO A 33 -12.32 1.56 1.64
N LEU A 34 -11.33 1.76 0.76
CA LEU A 34 -11.55 1.75 -0.68
C LEU A 34 -11.96 0.35 -1.17
N LYS A 35 -12.95 0.31 -2.06
CA LYS A 35 -13.57 -0.91 -2.58
C LYS A 35 -12.58 -1.98 -3.00
N ARG A 36 -11.53 -1.61 -3.75
CA ARG A 36 -10.50 -2.55 -4.21
C ARG A 36 -9.69 -3.17 -3.07
N ALA A 37 -9.40 -2.42 -2.01
CA ALA A 37 -8.69 -2.93 -0.84
C ALA A 37 -9.61 -3.84 0.00
N MET A 38 -10.85 -3.41 0.23
CA MET A 38 -11.86 -4.22 0.92
C MET A 38 -12.12 -5.55 0.18
N ALA A 39 -12.24 -5.51 -1.15
CA ALA A 39 -12.40 -6.72 -1.96
C ALA A 39 -11.17 -7.64 -1.92
N THR A 40 -9.97 -7.09 -1.74
CA THR A 40 -8.74 -7.88 -1.53
C THR A 40 -8.71 -8.51 -0.13
N ALA A 41 -9.10 -7.78 0.91
CA ALA A 41 -9.13 -8.27 2.28
C ALA A 41 -10.20 -9.34 2.53
N LYS A 42 -11.34 -9.25 1.83
CA LYS A 42 -12.52 -10.08 2.05
C LYS A 42 -12.24 -11.59 2.03
N PRO A 43 -11.64 -12.19 1.00
CA PRO A 43 -11.39 -13.65 0.98
C PRO A 43 -10.42 -14.09 2.07
N ILE A 44 -9.51 -13.24 2.53
CA ILE A 44 -8.61 -13.52 3.66
C ILE A 44 -9.42 -13.53 4.96
N ALA A 45 -10.25 -12.52 5.18
CA ALA A 45 -11.08 -12.37 6.36
C ALA A 45 -12.08 -13.54 6.51
N GLU A 46 -12.72 -13.94 5.42
CA GLU A 46 -13.62 -15.09 5.37
C GLU A 46 -12.90 -16.40 5.74
N ALA A 47 -11.71 -16.65 5.17
CA ALA A 47 -10.90 -17.84 5.47
C ALA A 47 -10.44 -17.87 6.94
N LYS A 48 -10.14 -16.70 7.52
CA LYS A 48 -9.69 -16.54 8.92
C LYS A 48 -10.82 -16.39 9.92
N LYS A 49 -12.06 -16.18 9.48
CA LYS A 49 -13.23 -15.86 10.33
C LYS A 49 -13.00 -14.62 11.19
N LEU A 50 -12.38 -13.61 10.59
CA LEU A 50 -12.07 -12.33 11.21
C LEU A 50 -12.88 -11.20 10.56
N ASP A 51 -13.21 -10.20 11.35
CA ASP A 51 -13.80 -8.96 10.82
C ASP A 51 -12.71 -8.08 10.20
N ILE A 52 -13.09 -7.33 9.15
CA ILE A 52 -12.24 -6.31 8.57
C ILE A 52 -12.50 -5.00 9.29
N ILE A 53 -11.46 -4.40 9.85
CA ILE A 53 -11.51 -3.10 10.53
C ILE A 53 -11.11 -2.03 9.50
N PRO A 54 -12.06 -1.22 9.00
CA PRO A 54 -11.73 -0.15 8.08
C PRO A 54 -10.94 0.96 8.78
N GLU A 55 -9.86 1.43 8.12
CA GLU A 55 -9.01 2.50 8.62
C GLU A 55 -8.88 3.60 7.55
N GLU A 56 -9.51 4.73 7.81
CA GLU A 56 -9.58 5.86 6.87
C GLU A 56 -8.20 6.41 6.49
N ASN A 57 -7.25 6.38 7.42
CA ASN A 57 -5.90 6.86 7.18
C ASN A 57 -5.10 5.95 6.23
N PHE A 58 -5.58 4.73 5.92
CA PHE A 58 -4.93 3.80 5.00
C PHE A 58 -5.38 3.92 3.55
N ARG A 59 -6.17 4.94 3.20
CA ARG A 59 -6.52 5.25 1.80
C ARG A 59 -5.28 5.57 0.99
N GLU A 60 -5.34 5.31 -0.32
CA GLU A 60 -4.27 5.65 -1.27
C GLU A 60 -3.94 7.16 -1.23
N ILE A 61 -2.79 7.54 -1.71
CA ILE A 61 -2.39 8.94 -1.87
C ILE A 61 -3.41 9.66 -2.76
N HIS A 62 -3.87 10.82 -2.31
CA HIS A 62 -4.77 11.66 -3.09
C HIS A 62 -3.95 12.64 -3.93
N PHE A 63 -3.94 12.43 -5.25
CA PHE A 63 -3.18 13.24 -6.21
C PHE A 63 -4.00 14.41 -6.80
N GLY A 64 -5.15 14.76 -6.21
CA GLY A 64 -5.96 15.90 -6.66
C GLY A 64 -6.28 15.84 -8.14
N GLU A 65 -5.97 16.94 -8.85
CA GLU A 65 -6.27 17.08 -10.29
C GLU A 65 -5.44 16.20 -11.22
N TRP A 66 -4.43 15.49 -10.70
CA TRP A 66 -3.69 14.50 -11.50
C TRP A 66 -4.44 13.16 -11.63
N GLU A 67 -5.45 12.94 -10.80
CA GLU A 67 -6.20 11.69 -10.83
C GLU A 67 -7.03 11.54 -12.11
N GLY A 68 -6.99 10.34 -12.67
CA GLY A 68 -7.70 10.01 -13.92
C GLY A 68 -7.00 10.47 -15.20
N MET A 69 -5.89 11.23 -15.09
CA MET A 69 -5.08 11.61 -16.23
C MET A 69 -4.06 10.54 -16.60
N THR A 70 -3.84 10.34 -17.87
CA THR A 70 -2.75 9.49 -18.37
C THR A 70 -1.39 10.19 -18.24
N VAL A 71 -0.30 9.40 -18.23
CA VAL A 71 1.08 9.95 -18.20
C VAL A 71 1.34 10.95 -19.33
N PRO A 72 0.94 10.70 -20.59
CA PRO A 72 1.08 11.71 -21.66
C PRO A 72 0.34 13.02 -21.37
N GLU A 73 -0.89 12.96 -20.84
CA GLU A 73 -1.66 14.15 -20.48
C GLU A 73 -1.02 14.92 -19.32
N LEU A 74 -0.53 14.21 -18.29
CA LEU A 74 0.21 14.82 -17.19
C LEU A 74 1.47 15.52 -17.66
N LYS A 75 2.26 14.87 -18.53
CA LYS A 75 3.46 15.48 -19.14
C LYS A 75 3.10 16.70 -19.99
N ALA A 76 2.04 16.62 -20.80
CA ALA A 76 1.64 17.73 -21.66
C ALA A 76 1.13 18.95 -20.86
N LYS A 77 0.46 18.73 -19.73
CA LYS A 77 -0.17 19.79 -18.95
C LYS A 77 0.73 20.35 -17.85
N TYR A 78 1.55 19.50 -17.22
CA TYR A 78 2.32 19.86 -16.01
C TYR A 78 3.83 19.73 -16.18
N ASP A 79 4.29 19.27 -17.37
CA ASP A 79 5.68 19.18 -17.80
C ASP A 79 6.69 18.96 -16.66
N ASP A 80 7.51 19.98 -16.35
CA ASP A 80 8.57 19.90 -15.35
C ASP A 80 8.05 19.53 -13.96
N THR A 81 6.89 20.02 -13.55
CA THR A 81 6.34 19.74 -12.21
C THR A 81 6.07 18.25 -12.03
N TYR A 82 5.41 17.62 -13.00
CA TYR A 82 5.15 16.19 -12.97
C TYR A 82 6.42 15.36 -13.08
N MET A 83 7.33 15.73 -13.99
CA MET A 83 8.60 15.02 -14.19
C MET A 83 9.52 15.11 -12.97
N ASN A 84 9.58 16.26 -12.32
CA ASN A 84 10.35 16.44 -11.09
C ASN A 84 9.78 15.59 -9.95
N PHE A 85 8.45 15.58 -9.78
CA PHE A 85 7.80 14.69 -8.82
C PHE A 85 8.11 13.21 -9.09
N ILE A 86 7.99 12.73 -10.33
CA ILE A 86 8.25 11.31 -10.66
C ILE A 86 9.69 10.91 -10.34
N LYS A 87 10.66 11.80 -10.60
CA LYS A 87 12.08 11.52 -10.32
C LYS A 87 12.40 11.56 -8.83
N ASN A 88 11.85 12.54 -8.12
CA ASN A 88 12.18 12.83 -6.73
C ASN A 88 10.93 13.23 -5.91
N PRO A 89 9.95 12.33 -5.72
CA PRO A 89 8.66 12.66 -5.09
C PRO A 89 8.80 13.17 -3.64
N HIS A 90 9.96 12.92 -3.01
CA HIS A 90 10.25 13.39 -1.66
C HIS A 90 10.69 14.86 -1.59
N LEU A 91 10.99 15.49 -2.73
CA LEU A 91 11.45 16.88 -2.84
C LEU A 91 10.39 17.82 -3.42
N TYR A 92 9.35 17.28 -4.04
CA TYR A 92 8.38 18.08 -4.78
C TYR A 92 6.97 17.83 -4.28
N ASP A 93 6.20 18.92 -4.22
CA ASP A 93 4.78 18.87 -3.93
C ASP A 93 3.99 18.34 -5.12
N PHE A 94 2.81 17.79 -4.84
CA PHE A 94 1.84 17.32 -5.82
C PHE A 94 0.42 17.78 -5.42
N PRO A 95 -0.51 17.85 -6.36
CA PRO A 95 -1.90 18.22 -6.04
C PRO A 95 -2.55 17.25 -5.05
N GLY A 96 -3.53 17.74 -4.30
CA GLY A 96 -4.26 16.93 -3.32
C GLY A 96 -3.61 16.95 -1.95
N GLU A 97 -2.89 15.92 -1.54
CA GLU A 97 -2.27 15.87 -0.19
C GLU A 97 -1.00 16.73 -0.05
N GLY A 98 -0.51 17.32 -1.13
CA GLY A 98 0.62 18.23 -1.13
C GLY A 98 1.96 17.53 -1.26
N ASN A 99 2.39 16.73 -0.29
CA ASN A 99 3.68 16.05 -0.32
C ASN A 99 3.69 14.75 0.49
N ILE A 100 4.77 13.98 0.34
CA ILE A 100 4.97 12.70 1.02
C ILE A 100 4.91 12.83 2.55
N SER A 101 5.46 13.91 3.11
CA SER A 101 5.44 14.12 4.56
C SER A 101 4.02 14.29 5.10
N ASN A 102 3.14 14.96 4.36
CA ASN A 102 1.74 15.09 4.73
C ASN A 102 1.03 13.74 4.75
N VAL A 103 1.30 12.87 3.76
CA VAL A 103 0.75 11.51 3.72
C VAL A 103 1.24 10.70 4.92
N ILE A 104 2.53 10.77 5.26
CA ILE A 104 3.09 10.10 6.45
C ILE A 104 2.41 10.62 7.73
N ASN A 105 2.22 11.95 7.85
CA ASN A 105 1.54 12.55 9.00
C ASN A 105 0.08 12.07 9.14
N ARG A 106 -0.61 11.78 8.02
CA ARG A 106 -1.93 11.16 8.03
C ARG A 106 -1.89 9.71 8.54
N LEU A 107 -0.88 8.92 8.11
CA LEU A 107 -0.74 7.51 8.47
C LEU A 107 -0.34 7.31 9.94
N LYS A 108 0.51 8.21 10.45
CA LYS A 108 1.18 8.08 11.74
C LYS A 108 0.25 7.75 12.90
N PRO A 109 -0.86 8.48 13.17
CA PRO A 109 -1.72 8.21 14.34
C PRO A 109 -2.29 6.79 14.34
N SER A 110 -2.65 6.25 13.17
CA SER A 110 -3.20 4.91 13.06
C SER A 110 -2.13 3.84 13.20
N LEU A 111 -0.94 4.06 12.63
CA LEU A 111 0.19 3.13 12.78
C LEU A 111 0.68 3.08 14.23
N ASP A 112 0.87 4.23 14.89
CA ASP A 112 1.28 4.29 16.29
C ASP A 112 0.26 3.58 17.18
N ARG A 113 -1.03 3.87 17.02
CA ARG A 113 -2.11 3.19 17.75
C ARG A 113 -2.07 1.68 17.57
N ILE A 114 -1.86 1.18 16.35
CA ILE A 114 -1.78 -0.25 16.10
C ILE A 114 -0.52 -0.83 16.75
N ILE A 115 0.63 -0.21 16.58
CA ILE A 115 1.92 -0.68 17.12
C ILE A 115 1.90 -0.71 18.67
N GLU A 116 1.28 0.28 19.29
CA GLU A 116 1.26 0.42 20.76
C GLU A 116 0.20 -0.47 21.44
N ASN A 117 -0.94 -0.70 20.79
CA ASN A 117 -2.09 -1.32 21.46
C ASN A 117 -2.45 -2.72 20.94
N GLU A 118 -1.88 -3.15 19.82
CA GLU A 118 -2.16 -4.47 19.28
C GLU A 118 -1.00 -5.45 19.56
N SER A 119 -1.33 -6.72 19.59
CA SER A 119 -0.37 -7.82 19.75
C SER A 119 -0.68 -8.94 18.76
N GLY A 120 0.29 -9.81 18.50
CA GLY A 120 0.15 -10.89 17.53
C GLY A 120 0.39 -10.44 16.09
N ASN A 121 -0.23 -11.14 15.15
CA ASN A 121 -0.04 -10.92 13.72
C ASN A 121 -1.14 -10.01 13.16
N ILE A 122 -0.81 -8.79 12.86
CA ILE A 122 -1.73 -7.80 12.33
C ILE A 122 -1.56 -7.70 10.82
N LEU A 123 -2.61 -8.02 10.07
CA LEU A 123 -2.65 -7.81 8.64
C LEU A 123 -3.16 -6.40 8.32
N ILE A 124 -2.42 -5.66 7.49
CA ILE A 124 -2.86 -4.38 6.95
C ILE A 124 -3.01 -4.52 5.43
N VAL A 125 -4.21 -4.28 4.91
CA VAL A 125 -4.48 -4.28 3.47
C VAL A 125 -4.67 -2.84 3.00
N SER A 126 -3.79 -2.41 2.08
CA SER A 126 -3.77 -1.03 1.60
C SER A 126 -3.28 -0.96 0.15
N HIS A 127 -2.62 0.11 -0.24
CA HIS A 127 -2.22 0.44 -1.60
C HIS A 127 -0.71 0.55 -1.71
N GLY A 128 -0.17 0.36 -2.91
CA GLY A 128 1.28 0.31 -3.12
C GLY A 128 2.03 1.57 -2.65
N GLY A 129 1.46 2.77 -2.87
CA GLY A 129 2.02 4.02 -2.36
C GLY A 129 2.04 4.07 -0.84
N ILE A 130 0.92 3.73 -0.24
CA ILE A 130 0.73 3.76 1.22
C ILE A 130 1.59 2.71 1.93
N ILE A 131 1.64 1.48 1.40
CA ILE A 131 2.48 0.40 1.99
C ILE A 131 3.95 0.81 2.02
N ARG A 132 4.46 1.45 0.95
CA ARG A 132 5.83 1.99 0.95
C ARG A 132 6.04 3.00 2.07
N LEU A 133 5.10 3.94 2.26
CA LEU A 133 5.19 4.95 3.32
C LEU A 133 5.06 4.35 4.72
N MET A 134 4.22 3.32 4.91
CA MET A 134 4.13 2.57 6.16
C MET A 134 5.45 1.90 6.50
N ILE A 135 6.07 1.20 5.53
CA ILE A 135 7.38 0.57 5.69
C ILE A 135 8.43 1.63 6.07
N MET A 136 8.47 2.74 5.35
CA MET A 136 9.43 3.83 5.62
C MET A 136 9.23 4.38 7.03
N TYR A 137 8.01 4.66 7.43
CA TYR A 137 7.69 5.18 8.75
C TYR A 137 8.11 4.21 9.86
N ILE A 138 7.68 2.95 9.77
CA ILE A 138 7.97 1.92 10.78
C ILE A 138 9.48 1.68 10.91
N MET A 139 10.20 1.65 9.80
CA MET A 139 11.65 1.37 9.76
C MET A 139 12.53 2.62 9.98
N GLY A 140 11.95 3.81 10.14
CA GLY A 140 12.69 5.06 10.30
C GLY A 140 13.51 5.46 9.07
N LEU A 141 13.06 5.11 7.86
CA LEU A 141 13.73 5.45 6.61
C LEU A 141 13.35 6.88 6.18
N ASP A 142 14.31 7.57 5.55
CA ASP A 142 14.03 8.90 5.00
C ASP A 142 13.17 8.84 3.73
N ASN A 143 12.56 9.98 3.36
CA ASN A 143 11.58 10.04 2.27
C ASN A 143 12.17 9.69 0.88
N SER A 144 13.50 9.67 0.69
CA SER A 144 14.13 9.26 -0.56
C SER A 144 13.95 7.77 -0.87
N TRP A 145 13.59 6.98 0.14
CA TRP A 145 13.30 5.55 -0.04
C TRP A 145 12.00 5.27 -0.79
N PHE A 146 11.11 6.24 -0.91
CA PHE A 146 9.84 6.07 -1.61
C PHE A 146 10.00 5.54 -3.05
N THR A 147 11.04 5.96 -3.75
CA THR A 147 11.34 5.49 -5.12
C THR A 147 12.26 4.26 -5.17
N LYS A 148 12.82 3.84 -4.02
CA LYS A 148 13.75 2.72 -3.93
C LYS A 148 13.06 1.38 -3.62
N MET A 149 11.76 1.41 -3.37
CA MET A 149 10.94 0.22 -3.11
C MET A 149 9.84 0.11 -4.16
N TRP A 150 9.56 -1.12 -4.56
CA TRP A 150 8.43 -1.45 -5.40
C TRP A 150 7.50 -2.41 -4.66
N ILE A 151 6.19 -2.22 -4.78
CA ILE A 151 5.17 -3.09 -4.20
C ILE A 151 4.22 -3.52 -5.31
N ASN A 152 4.22 -4.81 -5.61
CA ASN A 152 3.30 -5.43 -6.56
C ASN A 152 1.90 -5.56 -5.96
N ASN A 153 0.90 -5.79 -6.83
CA ASN A 153 -0.45 -6.08 -6.36
C ASN A 153 -0.45 -7.33 -5.47
N THR A 154 -1.16 -7.27 -4.37
CA THR A 154 -1.26 -8.33 -3.34
C THR A 154 0.07 -8.86 -2.78
N ALA A 155 1.19 -8.20 -3.08
CA ALA A 155 2.48 -8.58 -2.50
C ALA A 155 2.47 -8.41 -0.98
N ILE A 156 3.21 -9.29 -0.31
CA ILE A 156 3.30 -9.37 1.15
C ILE A 156 4.63 -8.80 1.60
N SER A 157 4.58 -7.87 2.56
CA SER A 157 5.75 -7.38 3.28
C SER A 157 5.55 -7.65 4.77
N ILE A 158 6.58 -8.10 5.46
CA ILE A 158 6.51 -8.49 6.87
C ILE A 158 7.56 -7.72 7.66
N ILE A 159 7.11 -7.04 8.70
CA ILE A 159 7.95 -6.37 9.68
C ILE A 159 7.64 -6.95 11.05
N GLU A 160 8.64 -7.48 11.71
CA GLU A 160 8.57 -7.88 13.13
C GLU A 160 8.88 -6.68 14.01
N ILE A 161 8.02 -6.44 14.97
CA ILE A 161 8.18 -5.37 15.97
C ILE A 161 8.24 -6.03 17.35
N LYS A 162 9.37 -5.88 18.03
CA LYS A 162 9.56 -6.40 19.38
C LYS A 162 10.32 -5.39 20.20
N ASP A 163 9.70 -4.89 21.25
CA ASP A 163 10.22 -3.77 22.03
C ASP A 163 10.60 -2.59 21.12
N ASP A 164 11.81 -2.08 21.20
CA ASP A 164 12.32 -1.00 20.34
C ASP A 164 12.90 -1.50 19.00
N ARG A 165 12.95 -2.83 18.81
CA ARG A 165 13.52 -3.43 17.59
C ARG A 165 12.47 -3.49 16.47
N ARG A 166 12.88 -3.07 15.28
CA ARG A 166 12.15 -3.21 14.03
C ARG A 166 12.96 -4.07 13.08
N LEU A 167 12.41 -5.18 12.62
CA LEU A 167 13.09 -6.11 11.73
C LEU A 167 12.25 -6.36 10.49
N MET A 168 12.77 -5.99 9.34
CA MET A 168 12.16 -6.28 8.05
C MET A 168 12.49 -7.71 7.64
N LEU A 169 11.50 -8.59 7.64
CA LEU A 169 11.68 -10.01 7.30
C LEU A 169 11.49 -10.25 5.79
N THR A 170 10.56 -9.53 5.19
CA THR A 170 10.21 -9.72 3.77
C THR A 170 9.68 -8.40 3.21
N VAL A 171 10.03 -8.11 1.95
CA VAL A 171 9.46 -6.99 1.19
C VAL A 171 9.02 -7.48 -0.17
N ASN A 172 7.79 -7.13 -0.55
CA ASN A 172 7.26 -7.35 -1.90
C ASN A 172 7.25 -8.85 -2.33
N ASP A 173 7.01 -9.79 -1.40
CA ASP A 173 6.83 -11.20 -1.76
C ASP A 173 5.52 -11.38 -2.53
N SER A 174 5.63 -11.78 -3.78
CA SER A 174 4.52 -12.08 -4.69
C SER A 174 4.59 -13.51 -5.25
N ALA A 175 5.31 -14.43 -4.59
CA ALA A 175 5.49 -15.81 -5.05
C ALA A 175 4.16 -16.55 -5.26
N HIS A 176 3.11 -16.20 -4.51
CA HIS A 176 1.77 -16.77 -4.67
C HIS A 176 1.07 -16.39 -5.99
N LEU A 177 1.65 -15.48 -6.78
CA LEU A 177 1.12 -15.06 -8.08
C LEU A 177 1.82 -15.71 -9.27
N SER A 178 2.74 -16.65 -9.05
CA SER A 178 3.54 -17.28 -10.12
C SER A 178 2.71 -17.84 -11.27
N ASP A 179 1.57 -18.45 -10.93
CA ASP A 179 0.71 -19.16 -11.91
C ASP A 179 -0.26 -18.26 -12.67
N ILE A 180 -0.55 -17.05 -12.16
CA ILE A 180 -1.54 -16.15 -12.77
C ILE A 180 -0.92 -14.89 -13.41
N GLY A 181 0.40 -14.80 -13.38
CA GLY A 181 1.15 -13.64 -13.87
C GLY A 181 1.08 -12.44 -12.91
N GLN A 182 2.23 -11.84 -12.71
CA GLN A 182 2.31 -10.57 -11.98
C GLN A 182 1.88 -9.45 -12.93
N ASN A 183 0.78 -8.76 -12.63
CA ASN A 183 0.51 -7.48 -13.26
C ASN A 183 1.52 -6.48 -12.67
N GLU A 184 2.65 -6.31 -13.36
CA GLU A 184 3.52 -5.19 -13.09
C GLU A 184 2.71 -3.91 -13.26
N SER A 185 2.55 -3.13 -12.20
CA SER A 185 1.93 -1.84 -12.35
C SER A 185 2.85 -0.98 -13.23
N ASN A 186 2.33 -0.47 -14.33
CA ASN A 186 3.08 0.36 -15.29
C ASN A 186 3.44 1.75 -14.75
N PHE A 187 3.28 2.01 -13.45
CA PHE A 187 3.38 3.36 -12.89
C PHE A 187 4.80 3.95 -12.91
N LEU A 188 5.84 3.11 -13.07
CA LEU A 188 7.24 3.55 -13.10
C LEU A 188 8.09 2.76 -14.12
N LYS A 189 7.51 2.23 -15.20
CA LYS A 189 8.33 1.79 -16.31
C LYS A 189 8.85 3.04 -17.04
N PRO A 190 10.17 3.16 -17.20
CA PRO A 190 10.77 4.28 -17.92
C PRO A 190 10.30 4.39 -19.37
#